data_676d543fd4ade826800655e7acacb2ac
#
_entry.id   676d543fd4ade826800655e7acacb2ac
#
_cell.length_a   1.000
_cell.length_b   1.000
_cell.length_c   1.000
_cell.angle_alpha   90.00
_cell.angle_beta   90.00
_cell.angle_gamma   90.00
#
_symmetry.space_group_name_H-M   'P 1'
#
loop_
_entity.id
_entity.type
_entity.pdbx_description
1 polymer ?
#
loop_
_entity_poly.entity_id
_entity_poly.type
_entity_poly.pdbx_seq_one_letter_code
_entity_poly.pdbx_strand_id
1 'polypeptide(L)'
;MLPRSFRCGAYVAETVVCDLELSDCVSHFYRPQAVWRLCEGCNNYGSSYCCPPFSGEPCGEAFGRYDHFAFVVSMIEVNKSHIADGVDVAEMVVNAECKRIKGYLLEYERLTGGRALVGVGRCRECGEDCHRAEGLPCRCPDTMRLSLGAAGFDVTMMLRSLCGIELQWASPGTMPQYLVFASGLIF
;
A
#
# COMPACT_ATOMS: atom_id res chain seq x y z
N MET A 1 -14.80 0.07 12.64
CA MET A 1 -13.96 1.32 12.74
C MET A 1 -12.50 0.89 12.78
N LEU A 2 -11.62 1.55 12.00
CA LEU A 2 -10.19 1.27 11.98
C LEU A 2 -9.55 1.73 13.32
N PRO A 3 -8.88 0.85 14.08
CA PRO A 3 -8.23 1.23 15.33
C PRO A 3 -7.08 2.21 15.08
N ARG A 4 -7.03 3.29 15.88
CA ARG A 4 -5.94 4.27 15.83
C ARG A 4 -4.61 3.74 16.34
N SER A 5 -4.64 2.74 17.19
CA SER A 5 -3.44 2.12 17.74
C SER A 5 -3.59 0.59 17.74
N PHE A 6 -2.51 -0.09 17.42
CA PHE A 6 -2.39 -1.54 17.47
C PHE A 6 -1.07 -1.92 18.13
N ARG A 7 -1.09 -2.93 18.99
CA ARG A 7 0.10 -3.43 19.68
C ARG A 7 0.14 -4.95 19.65
N CYS A 8 1.29 -5.48 19.29
CA CYS A 8 1.60 -6.92 19.47
C CYS A 8 3.02 -7.07 20.02
N GLY A 9 3.48 -8.31 20.21
CA GLY A 9 4.83 -8.58 20.74
C GLY A 9 5.96 -8.06 19.85
N ALA A 10 5.73 -7.95 18.53
CA ALA A 10 6.75 -7.57 17.56
C ALA A 10 6.82 -6.06 17.29
N TYR A 11 5.69 -5.35 17.35
CA TYR A 11 5.62 -3.93 16.99
C TYR A 11 4.41 -3.21 17.60
N VAL A 12 4.46 -1.88 17.56
CA VAL A 12 3.33 -0.99 17.81
C VAL A 12 3.07 -0.21 16.51
N ALA A 13 1.82 -0.08 16.11
CA ALA A 13 1.43 0.76 14.98
C ALA A 13 0.42 1.82 15.42
N GLU A 14 0.67 3.06 15.03
CA GLU A 14 -0.27 4.16 15.14
C GLU A 14 -0.82 4.49 13.76
N THR A 15 -2.15 4.52 13.64
CA THR A 15 -2.83 4.70 12.36
C THR A 15 -3.54 6.04 12.32
N VAL A 16 -3.23 6.82 11.28
CA VAL A 16 -3.87 8.09 10.95
C VAL A 16 -4.66 7.93 9.66
N VAL A 17 -5.82 8.58 9.57
CA VAL A 17 -6.65 8.65 8.37
C VAL A 17 -6.80 10.12 7.99
N CYS A 18 -6.46 10.46 6.76
CA CYS A 18 -6.70 11.77 6.17
C CYS A 18 -7.80 11.62 5.11
N ASP A 19 -8.92 12.29 5.32
CA ASP A 19 -10.02 12.32 4.35
C ASP A 19 -9.82 13.48 3.38
N LEU A 20 -9.94 13.21 2.09
CA LEU A 20 -9.68 14.15 1.00
C LEU A 20 -10.81 14.06 -0.04
N GLU A 21 -11.08 15.18 -0.71
CA GLU A 21 -11.81 15.14 -1.98
C GLU A 21 -10.95 14.40 -3.00
N LEU A 22 -11.54 13.44 -3.71
CA LEU A 22 -10.80 12.60 -4.67
C LEU A 22 -10.21 13.43 -5.80
N SER A 23 -10.93 14.46 -6.29
CA SER A 23 -10.44 15.39 -7.32
C SER A 23 -9.16 16.10 -6.88
N ASP A 24 -9.09 16.56 -5.64
CA ASP A 24 -7.91 17.23 -5.08
C ASP A 24 -6.76 16.23 -4.93
N CYS A 25 -7.06 15.04 -4.41
CA CYS A 25 -6.06 13.98 -4.28
C CYS A 25 -5.44 13.61 -5.65
N VAL A 26 -6.27 13.43 -6.67
CA VAL A 26 -5.82 13.11 -8.02
C VAL A 26 -4.99 14.26 -8.62
N SER A 27 -5.45 15.50 -8.52
CA SER A 27 -4.76 16.66 -9.10
C SER A 27 -3.37 16.87 -8.50
N HIS A 28 -3.20 16.62 -7.20
CA HIS A 28 -1.96 16.89 -6.47
C HIS A 28 -1.00 15.68 -6.45
N PHE A 29 -1.51 14.45 -6.34
CA PHE A 29 -0.70 13.29 -6.00
C PHE A 29 -0.71 12.16 -7.05
N TYR A 30 -1.61 12.18 -8.04
CA TYR A 30 -1.64 11.16 -9.09
C TYR A 30 -0.61 11.46 -10.17
N ARG A 31 0.46 10.65 -10.23
CA ARG A 31 1.63 10.83 -11.10
C ARG A 31 2.07 9.49 -11.71
N PRO A 32 1.17 8.77 -12.42
CA PRO A 32 1.41 7.39 -12.81
C PRO A 32 2.70 7.21 -13.61
N GLN A 33 3.00 8.08 -14.59
CA GLN A 33 4.20 7.94 -15.41
C GLN A 33 5.49 8.08 -14.59
N ALA A 34 5.52 9.00 -13.59
CA ALA A 34 6.68 9.19 -12.74
C ALA A 34 6.86 8.03 -11.77
N VAL A 35 5.75 7.58 -11.14
CA VAL A 35 5.76 6.49 -10.16
C VAL A 35 6.11 5.16 -10.82
N TRP A 36 5.53 4.85 -11.98
CA TRP A 36 5.78 3.56 -12.67
C TRP A 36 7.18 3.45 -13.24
N ARG A 37 7.84 4.57 -13.59
CA ARG A 37 9.28 4.55 -13.92
C ARG A 37 10.14 4.05 -12.76
N LEU A 38 9.79 4.36 -11.52
CA LEU A 38 10.48 3.82 -10.35
C LEU A 38 10.25 2.31 -10.20
N CYS A 39 9.09 1.82 -10.63
CA CYS A 39 8.77 0.40 -10.61
C CYS A 39 9.57 -0.41 -11.65
N GLU A 40 10.05 0.20 -12.75
CA GLU A 40 10.86 -0.48 -13.78
C GLU A 40 12.15 -1.08 -13.21
N GLY A 41 12.72 -0.46 -12.16
CA GLY A 41 13.87 -1.00 -11.43
C GLY A 41 13.54 -2.00 -10.31
N CYS A 42 12.28 -2.30 -10.08
CA CYS A 42 11.84 -3.19 -9.00
C CYS A 42 11.83 -4.66 -9.44
N ASN A 43 12.32 -5.56 -8.59
CA ASN A 43 12.30 -7.02 -8.84
C ASN A 43 10.86 -7.57 -9.02
N ASN A 44 9.85 -6.84 -8.59
CA ASN A 44 8.44 -7.24 -8.73
C ASN A 44 7.78 -6.69 -10.01
N TYR A 45 8.51 -5.93 -10.84
CA TYR A 45 7.96 -5.38 -12.09
C TYR A 45 7.46 -6.48 -13.02
N GLY A 46 6.22 -6.40 -13.45
CA GLY A 46 5.61 -7.40 -14.32
C GLY A 46 5.33 -8.77 -13.68
N SER A 47 5.71 -9.00 -12.41
CA SER A 47 5.63 -10.31 -11.77
C SER A 47 4.22 -10.72 -11.33
N SER A 48 3.33 -9.75 -11.13
CA SER A 48 1.97 -10.00 -10.62
C SER A 48 0.97 -8.96 -11.11
N TYR A 49 -0.33 -9.28 -11.06
CA TYR A 49 -1.39 -8.37 -11.50
C TYR A 49 -1.52 -7.08 -10.67
N CYS A 50 -0.93 -7.03 -9.48
CA CYS A 50 -0.88 -5.81 -8.66
C CYS A 50 0.33 -4.91 -8.99
N CYS A 51 1.22 -5.30 -9.92
CA CYS A 51 2.41 -4.54 -10.28
C CYS A 51 2.32 -4.04 -11.74
N PRO A 52 2.88 -2.85 -12.09
CA PRO A 52 2.98 -2.44 -13.48
C PRO A 52 3.90 -3.38 -14.28
N PRO A 53 3.86 -3.37 -15.64
CA PRO A 53 3.09 -2.46 -16.48
C PRO A 53 1.60 -2.85 -16.57
N PHE A 54 0.74 -1.87 -16.70
CA PHE A 54 -0.70 -2.09 -16.92
C PHE A 54 -1.06 -1.74 -18.37
N SER A 55 -2.11 -2.35 -18.92
CA SER A 55 -2.62 -2.04 -20.26
C SER A 55 -3.40 -0.72 -20.34
N GLY A 56 -3.62 -0.05 -19.21
CA GLY A 56 -4.36 1.22 -19.11
C GLY A 56 -4.22 1.80 -17.71
N GLU A 57 -5.05 2.77 -17.38
CA GLU A 57 -5.10 3.37 -16.04
C GLU A 57 -5.92 2.52 -15.08
N PRO A 58 -5.30 1.84 -14.11
CA PRO A 58 -5.98 0.84 -13.29
C PRO A 58 -7.04 1.43 -12.34
N CYS A 59 -7.05 2.75 -12.13
CA CYS A 59 -8.02 3.45 -11.30
C CYS A 59 -8.90 4.45 -12.08
N GLY A 60 -8.75 4.57 -13.40
CA GLY A 60 -9.44 5.59 -14.20
C GLY A 60 -10.97 5.57 -14.06
N GLU A 61 -11.58 4.39 -14.03
CA GLU A 61 -13.03 4.25 -13.81
C GLU A 61 -13.47 4.73 -12.42
N ALA A 62 -12.63 4.48 -11.40
CA ALA A 62 -12.92 4.91 -10.03
C ALA A 62 -12.92 6.44 -9.90
N PHE A 63 -12.04 7.14 -10.62
CA PHE A 63 -11.95 8.60 -10.58
C PHE A 63 -13.19 9.32 -11.14
N GLY A 64 -13.95 8.66 -12.02
CA GLY A 64 -15.20 9.19 -12.55
C GLY A 64 -16.45 8.76 -11.77
N ARG A 65 -16.31 7.90 -10.77
CA ARG A 65 -17.42 7.28 -10.05
C ARG A 65 -17.55 7.72 -8.60
N TYR A 66 -16.45 8.10 -7.97
CA TYR A 66 -16.37 8.41 -6.54
C TYR A 66 -15.83 9.80 -6.30
N ASP A 67 -16.16 10.38 -5.14
CA ASP A 67 -15.81 11.75 -4.78
C ASP A 67 -14.79 11.83 -3.64
N HIS A 68 -14.61 10.76 -2.86
CA HIS A 68 -13.80 10.76 -1.65
C HIS A 68 -12.61 9.82 -1.72
N PHE A 69 -11.56 10.20 -1.02
CA PHE A 69 -10.36 9.41 -0.83
C PHE A 69 -9.92 9.43 0.64
N ALA A 70 -9.92 8.27 1.28
CA ALA A 70 -9.32 8.11 2.59
C ALA A 70 -7.87 7.63 2.46
N PHE A 71 -6.91 8.47 2.84
CA PHE A 71 -5.50 8.10 2.94
C PHE A 71 -5.21 7.55 4.33
N VAL A 72 -4.80 6.29 4.41
CA VAL A 72 -4.59 5.55 5.67
C VAL A 72 -3.11 5.26 5.82
N VAL A 73 -2.52 5.78 6.90
CA VAL A 73 -1.09 5.67 7.19
C VAL A 73 -0.90 5.03 8.55
N SER A 74 -0.12 3.96 8.60
CA SER A 74 0.37 3.37 9.85
C SER A 74 1.86 3.70 10.03
N MET A 75 2.18 4.39 11.12
CA MET A 75 3.55 4.52 11.63
C MET A 75 3.83 3.34 12.55
N ILE A 76 4.94 2.64 12.33
CA ILE A 76 5.22 1.37 12.95
C ILE A 76 6.55 1.46 13.70
N GLU A 77 6.52 1.26 15.01
CA GLU A 77 7.70 1.12 15.85
C GLU A 77 7.95 -0.36 16.14
N VAL A 78 9.09 -0.85 15.69
CA VAL A 78 9.50 -2.25 15.88
C VAL A 78 10.10 -2.43 17.27
N ASN A 79 9.72 -3.50 17.96
CA ASN A 79 10.32 -3.83 19.25
C ASN A 79 11.78 -4.22 19.07
N LYS A 80 12.68 -3.47 19.68
CA LYS A 80 14.14 -3.61 19.54
C LYS A 80 14.70 -4.97 19.93
N SER A 81 13.99 -5.75 20.75
CA SER A 81 14.41 -7.10 21.16
C SER A 81 14.41 -8.14 20.03
N HIS A 82 13.84 -7.83 18.86
CA HIS A 82 13.71 -8.75 17.72
C HIS A 82 14.57 -8.38 16.51
N ILE A 83 15.48 -7.41 16.63
CA ILE A 83 16.27 -6.90 15.52
C ILE A 83 17.56 -7.73 15.35
N ALA A 84 17.46 -8.86 14.65
CA ALA A 84 18.64 -9.59 14.20
C ALA A 84 19.07 -9.17 12.77
N ASP A 85 18.11 -8.95 11.87
CA ASP A 85 18.31 -8.41 10.53
C ASP A 85 17.28 -7.32 10.24
N GLY A 86 17.76 -6.08 10.03
CA GLY A 86 16.89 -4.93 9.87
C GLY A 86 15.93 -5.05 8.68
N VAL A 87 16.37 -5.60 7.54
CA VAL A 87 15.57 -5.72 6.32
C VAL A 87 14.46 -6.75 6.46
N ASP A 88 14.81 -7.97 6.92
CA ASP A 88 13.85 -9.08 7.03
C ASP A 88 12.76 -8.79 8.07
N VAL A 89 13.16 -8.21 9.21
CA VAL A 89 12.21 -7.81 10.25
C VAL A 89 11.31 -6.68 9.76
N ALA A 90 11.85 -5.68 9.05
CA ALA A 90 11.07 -4.61 8.46
C ALA A 90 10.03 -5.15 7.46
N GLU A 91 10.45 -6.05 6.57
CA GLU A 91 9.54 -6.68 5.61
C GLU A 91 8.45 -7.49 6.32
N MET A 92 8.79 -8.31 7.29
CA MET A 92 7.84 -9.11 8.06
C MET A 92 6.80 -8.21 8.75
N VAL A 93 7.22 -7.17 9.42
CA VAL A 93 6.35 -6.27 10.18
C VAL A 93 5.44 -5.46 9.25
N VAL A 94 5.98 -4.91 8.16
CA VAL A 94 5.18 -4.16 7.18
C VAL A 94 4.16 -5.07 6.47
N ASN A 95 4.51 -6.32 6.16
CA ASN A 95 3.58 -7.30 5.62
C ASN A 95 2.46 -7.67 6.62
N ALA A 96 2.79 -7.80 7.91
CA ALA A 96 1.79 -8.07 8.95
C ALA A 96 0.80 -6.89 9.08
N GLU A 97 1.31 -5.66 9.08
CA GLU A 97 0.48 -4.45 9.13
C GLU A 97 -0.37 -4.30 7.86
N CYS A 98 0.20 -4.56 6.68
CA CYS A 98 -0.54 -4.60 5.42
C CYS A 98 -1.73 -5.56 5.50
N LYS A 99 -1.52 -6.78 6.00
CA LYS A 99 -2.59 -7.77 6.16
C LYS A 99 -3.68 -7.29 7.14
N ARG A 100 -3.28 -6.67 8.25
CA ARG A 100 -4.21 -6.10 9.24
C ARG A 100 -5.09 -5.00 8.63
N ILE A 101 -4.47 -3.99 8.01
CA ILE A 101 -5.17 -2.85 7.40
C ILE A 101 -6.04 -3.31 6.23
N LYS A 102 -5.55 -4.26 5.41
CA LYS A 102 -6.30 -4.81 4.29
C LYS A 102 -7.64 -5.40 4.74
N GLY A 103 -7.67 -6.12 5.87
CA GLY A 103 -8.92 -6.66 6.40
C GLY A 103 -9.98 -5.58 6.62
N TYR A 104 -9.60 -4.45 7.22
CA TYR A 104 -10.51 -3.32 7.41
C TYR A 104 -10.91 -2.65 6.09
N LEU A 105 -9.94 -2.40 5.19
CA LEU A 105 -10.22 -1.70 3.94
C LEU A 105 -11.13 -2.51 3.00
N LEU A 106 -11.00 -3.83 2.96
CA LEU A 106 -11.90 -4.69 2.18
C LEU A 106 -13.33 -4.67 2.75
N GLU A 107 -13.49 -4.60 4.08
CA GLU A 107 -14.80 -4.42 4.69
C GLU A 107 -15.42 -3.07 4.31
N TYR A 108 -14.65 -1.97 4.41
CA TYR A 108 -15.12 -0.66 3.98
C TYR A 108 -15.42 -0.58 2.49
N GLU A 109 -14.59 -1.17 1.65
CA GLU A 109 -14.83 -1.29 0.21
C GLU A 109 -16.20 -1.95 -0.06
N ARG A 110 -16.50 -3.05 0.64
CA ARG A 110 -17.79 -3.73 0.51
C ARG A 110 -18.97 -2.87 0.99
N LEU A 111 -18.79 -2.08 2.06
CA LEU A 111 -19.85 -1.25 2.63
C LEU A 111 -20.14 0.00 1.79
N THR A 112 -19.11 0.59 1.19
CA THR A 112 -19.22 1.84 0.41
C THR A 112 -19.39 1.58 -1.09
N GLY A 113 -19.13 0.36 -1.54
CA GLY A 113 -18.97 0.05 -2.97
C GLY A 113 -17.69 0.65 -3.56
N GLY A 114 -16.80 1.15 -2.72
CA GLY A 114 -15.58 1.82 -3.09
C GLY A 114 -14.48 0.91 -3.65
N ARG A 115 -13.24 1.38 -3.63
CA ARG A 115 -12.08 0.64 -4.10
C ARG A 115 -10.88 0.81 -3.15
N ALA A 116 -10.48 -0.26 -2.51
CA ALA A 116 -9.30 -0.27 -1.64
C ALA A 116 -8.00 -0.32 -2.45
N LEU A 117 -7.04 0.53 -2.05
CA LEU A 117 -5.66 0.55 -2.54
C LEU A 117 -4.75 0.14 -1.40
N VAL A 118 -4.42 -1.15 -1.34
CA VAL A 118 -3.71 -1.74 -0.22
C VAL A 118 -2.80 -2.88 -0.66
N GLY A 119 -1.51 -2.72 -0.45
CA GLY A 119 -0.51 -3.70 -0.81
C GLY A 119 0.90 -3.19 -0.54
N VAL A 120 1.84 -4.12 -0.41
CA VAL A 120 3.27 -3.86 -0.30
C VAL A 120 4.04 -4.94 -1.04
N GLY A 121 5.06 -4.55 -1.78
CA GLY A 121 5.80 -5.47 -2.62
C GLY A 121 4.91 -6.19 -3.66
N ARG A 122 5.19 -7.46 -3.93
CA ARG A 122 4.35 -8.26 -4.83
C ARG A 122 3.07 -8.76 -4.13
N CYS A 123 2.03 -9.03 -4.92
CA CYS A 123 0.84 -9.71 -4.43
C CYS A 123 1.18 -11.13 -3.93
N ARG A 124 0.65 -11.50 -2.76
CA ARG A 124 0.88 -12.82 -2.13
C ARG A 124 -0.41 -13.65 -1.99
N GLU A 125 -1.51 -13.24 -2.64
CA GLU A 125 -2.81 -13.93 -2.55
C GLU A 125 -2.77 -15.35 -3.11
N CYS A 126 -1.96 -15.58 -4.16
CA CYS A 126 -1.79 -16.89 -4.80
C CYS A 126 -0.54 -17.65 -4.31
N GLY A 127 0.20 -17.15 -3.33
CA GLY A 127 1.52 -17.68 -2.97
C GLY A 127 2.59 -17.25 -4.00
N GLU A 128 3.45 -18.20 -4.41
CA GLU A 128 4.59 -17.93 -5.30
C GLU A 128 4.18 -17.81 -6.78
N ASP A 129 3.16 -18.54 -7.22
CA ASP A 129 2.81 -18.73 -8.63
C ASP A 129 1.66 -17.80 -9.06
N CYS A 130 1.99 -16.58 -9.46
CA CYS A 130 1.01 -15.68 -10.06
C CYS A 130 0.79 -16.04 -11.54
N HIS A 131 -0.46 -16.26 -11.95
CA HIS A 131 -0.85 -16.56 -13.32
C HIS A 131 -0.46 -15.49 -14.36
N ARG A 132 -0.04 -14.32 -13.92
CA ARG A 132 0.38 -13.25 -14.85
C ARG A 132 1.53 -13.68 -15.76
N ALA A 133 2.49 -14.43 -15.24
CA ALA A 133 3.62 -14.93 -16.02
C ALA A 133 3.18 -15.85 -17.17
N GLU A 134 2.06 -16.53 -17.01
CA GLU A 134 1.44 -17.44 -17.98
C GLU A 134 0.42 -16.76 -18.89
N GLY A 135 0.13 -15.47 -18.67
CA GLY A 135 -0.91 -14.73 -19.39
C GLY A 135 -2.35 -15.15 -19.05
N LEU A 136 -2.54 -15.92 -17.97
CA LEU A 136 -3.83 -16.41 -17.52
C LEU A 136 -4.47 -15.42 -16.54
N PRO A 137 -5.83 -15.39 -16.38
CA PRO A 137 -6.50 -14.50 -15.45
C PRO A 137 -6.03 -14.63 -14.00
N CYS A 138 -6.17 -13.54 -13.22
CA CYS A 138 -5.89 -13.57 -11.79
C CYS A 138 -6.74 -14.63 -11.07
N ARG A 139 -6.12 -15.47 -10.23
CA ARG A 139 -6.83 -16.48 -9.42
C ARG A 139 -7.61 -15.88 -8.25
N CYS A 140 -7.22 -14.72 -7.79
CA CYS A 140 -7.77 -14.08 -6.59
C CYS A 140 -8.22 -12.64 -6.88
N PRO A 141 -9.11 -12.41 -7.88
CA PRO A 141 -9.52 -11.05 -8.26
C PRO A 141 -10.28 -10.35 -7.13
N ASP A 142 -11.01 -11.09 -6.31
CA ASP A 142 -11.82 -10.55 -5.22
C ASP A 142 -10.99 -10.02 -4.05
N THR A 143 -9.76 -10.51 -3.89
CA THR A 143 -8.88 -10.12 -2.78
C THR A 143 -7.60 -9.40 -3.23
N MET A 144 -7.22 -9.52 -4.50
CA MET A 144 -6.09 -8.78 -5.08
C MET A 144 -6.39 -7.30 -5.09
N ARG A 145 -5.50 -6.50 -4.52
CA ARG A 145 -5.57 -5.02 -4.56
C ARG A 145 -4.23 -4.44 -4.98
N LEU A 146 -4.28 -3.27 -5.60
CA LEU A 146 -3.11 -2.49 -5.92
C LEU A 146 -2.60 -1.77 -4.67
N SER A 147 -1.29 -1.57 -4.57
CA SER A 147 -0.76 -0.55 -3.66
C SER A 147 -1.04 0.84 -4.22
N LEU A 148 -0.93 1.87 -3.39
CA LEU A 148 -1.04 3.27 -3.83
C LEU A 148 -0.06 3.59 -4.97
N GLY A 149 1.21 3.17 -4.84
CA GLY A 149 2.20 3.37 -5.89
C GLY A 149 1.86 2.64 -7.19
N ALA A 150 1.41 1.38 -7.11
CA ALA A 150 0.96 0.64 -8.28
C ALA A 150 -0.27 1.30 -8.93
N ALA A 151 -1.15 1.89 -8.14
CA ALA A 151 -2.27 2.67 -8.63
C ALA A 151 -1.87 3.99 -9.29
N GLY A 152 -0.62 4.46 -9.11
CA GLY A 152 -0.08 5.67 -9.72
C GLY A 152 0.03 6.88 -8.79
N PHE A 153 -0.21 6.72 -7.49
CA PHE A 153 -0.06 7.81 -6.52
C PHE A 153 1.37 7.96 -6.01
N ASP A 154 1.86 9.20 -5.92
CA ASP A 154 3.13 9.53 -5.29
C ASP A 154 3.00 9.50 -3.76
N VAL A 155 3.24 8.32 -3.19
CA VAL A 155 3.11 8.06 -1.75
C VAL A 155 4.08 8.91 -0.93
N THR A 156 5.28 9.16 -1.44
CA THR A 156 6.27 10.00 -0.74
C THR A 156 5.76 11.43 -0.61
N MET A 157 5.21 11.97 -1.68
CA MET A 157 4.62 13.31 -1.68
C MET A 157 3.38 13.37 -0.77
N MET A 158 2.51 12.36 -0.79
CA MET A 158 1.35 12.27 0.09
C MET A 158 1.75 12.26 1.57
N LEU A 159 2.68 11.40 1.95
CA LEU A 159 3.16 11.30 3.33
C LEU A 159 3.74 12.61 3.85
N ARG A 160 4.60 13.25 3.03
CA ARG A 160 5.21 14.53 3.37
C ARG A 160 4.18 15.65 3.49
N SER A 161 3.29 15.79 2.51
CA SER A 161 2.35 16.91 2.44
C SER A 161 1.17 16.79 3.40
N LEU A 162 0.64 15.59 3.62
CA LEU A 162 -0.57 15.36 4.40
C LEU A 162 -0.29 15.00 5.86
N CYS A 163 0.83 14.33 6.12
CA CYS A 163 1.15 13.80 7.44
C CYS A 163 2.44 14.37 8.05
N GLY A 164 3.27 15.09 7.28
CA GLY A 164 4.59 15.55 7.73
C GLY A 164 5.57 14.40 7.96
N ILE A 165 5.35 13.24 7.31
CA ILE A 165 6.15 12.02 7.52
C ILE A 165 7.17 11.89 6.40
N GLU A 166 8.44 11.70 6.77
CA GLU A 166 9.52 11.35 5.84
C GLU A 166 9.70 9.82 5.81
N LEU A 167 9.74 9.24 4.61
CA LEU A 167 10.01 7.81 4.46
C LEU A 167 11.43 7.48 4.91
N GLN A 168 11.53 6.45 5.73
CA GLN A 168 12.79 5.85 6.16
C GLN A 168 12.83 4.41 5.69
N TRP A 169 14.02 3.94 5.33
CA TRP A 169 14.22 2.59 4.80
C TRP A 169 15.16 1.79 5.70
N ALA A 170 14.80 0.54 5.95
CA ALA A 170 15.72 -0.41 6.56
C ALA A 170 16.85 -0.75 5.59
N SER A 171 18.04 -0.97 6.14
CA SER A 171 19.19 -1.49 5.41
C SER A 171 19.85 -2.61 6.22
N PRO A 172 20.73 -3.43 5.63
CA PRO A 172 21.41 -4.49 6.37
C PRO A 172 22.03 -3.97 7.67
N GLY A 173 21.66 -4.56 8.81
CA GLY A 173 22.12 -4.17 10.15
C GLY A 173 21.55 -2.85 10.71
N THR A 174 20.64 -2.17 9.97
CA THR A 174 20.10 -0.88 10.42
C THR A 174 18.58 -0.83 10.27
N MET A 175 17.90 -0.66 11.40
CA MET A 175 16.45 -0.41 11.46
C MET A 175 16.24 1.10 11.60
N PRO A 176 15.34 1.71 10.78
CA PRO A 176 14.95 3.11 10.95
C PRO A 176 14.20 3.33 12.27
N GLN A 177 14.01 4.60 12.65
CA GLN A 177 13.27 4.95 13.86
C GLN A 177 11.82 4.45 13.82
N TYR A 178 11.23 4.49 12.64
CA TYR A 178 9.89 3.96 12.35
C TYR A 178 9.84 3.41 10.92
N LEU A 179 8.93 2.49 10.69
CA LEU A 179 8.51 2.06 9.36
C LEU A 179 7.16 2.70 9.04
N VAL A 180 6.83 2.81 7.76
CA VAL A 180 5.55 3.36 7.31
C VAL A 180 4.86 2.35 6.41
N PHE A 181 3.57 2.10 6.67
CA PHE A 181 2.68 1.46 5.73
C PHE A 181 1.59 2.43 5.32
N ALA A 182 1.43 2.65 4.01
CA ALA A 182 0.44 3.56 3.44
C ALA A 182 -0.53 2.81 2.54
N SER A 183 -1.80 3.15 2.64
CA SER A 183 -2.91 2.57 1.90
C SER A 183 -4.01 3.60 1.68
N GLY A 184 -5.05 3.27 0.92
CA GLY A 184 -6.17 4.18 0.68
C GLY A 184 -7.46 3.46 0.34
N LEU A 185 -8.55 4.22 0.38
CA LEU A 185 -9.87 3.82 -0.08
C LEU A 185 -10.45 4.95 -0.92
N ILE A 186 -10.83 4.65 -2.14
CA ILE A 186 -11.64 5.52 -3.01
C ILE A 186 -13.10 5.16 -2.79
N PHE A 187 -14.01 6.12 -2.49
CA PHE A 187 -15.41 5.83 -2.22
C PHE A 187 -16.34 7.03 -2.45
#